data_a20c3f33a584d59bdbcb96f9f257eace
#
_entry.id   a20c3f33a584d59bdbcb96f9f257eace
#
_cell.length_a   1.000
_cell.length_b   1.000
_cell.length_c   1.000
_cell.angle_alpha   90.00
_cell.angle_beta   90.00
_cell.angle_gamma   90.00
#
_symmetry.space_group_name_H-M   'P 1'
#
loop_
_entity.id
_entity.type
_entity.pdbx_description
1 polymer ?
#
loop_
_entity_poly.entity_id
_entity_poly.type
_entity_poly.pdbx_seq_one_letter_code
_entity_poly.pdbx_strand_id
1 'polypeptide(L)'
;MSSPTLFGLWLALLLVASTAFAQKAPPPKKNAPAKSAPTVAEAEAFMKKAEAQLEDLGIRASRANWVQENFITDDTETLAAQANERLTAVVTQLALDARRFDGLKMPPELQRKFMLLKLSLTAPAPNNDAERKELTEIATWMDGAYGKGKYCKQQPDGKQKCLSLNDLSRTMATSTNPDELLDAWVGWHTISPPMRKKYARFVELSNKGAKELGFKDTGVMWRENYDMTPEQFSAELERLWRQVEPLYVSLHAYVRKQLIKKYGKVADRPDGLIPAHLLGNMWAQEWGNIYPLVAPANSDKGYDLTQLLKDRKTDELGMVRYGIGFFSSLDFKPPQQTFWERSLFVKPRDRDVVCHASAWNIDNREDVRLKMCIEIRDEDFVTIHHELGHNYYQRAYQHQPPLFQDSANDGFHEAVGDTIALSVTPEYLKEVGLLDKVPPESADTGYLLKMALDKIAFLPFGLLIDQWRWKVFSGEITPEQYNKMWWELKAKYQGVAPPVERSEADFDPGAKYHVASNTPYTRYFLARILQFQFHRALCQTAGQQGPLHRCSIYKSKAAGERLNKMLSMGKSRPWPDALEAMSGQRQMDATAILDYFAPLKKWLDEQNQGEKLGWKGMDTPAGK
;
A
#
# COMPACT_ATOMS: atom_id res chain seq x y z
N MET A 1 41.56 -34.18 38.27
CA MET A 1 42.57 -33.78 39.25
C MET A 1 42.14 -32.41 39.75
N SER A 2 41.61 -32.48 40.88
CA SER A 2 41.77 -31.80 42.18
C SER A 2 41.18 -30.40 42.29
N SER A 3 40.00 -30.41 42.95
CA SER A 3 39.53 -29.38 43.94
C SER A 3 40.48 -29.30 45.14
N PRO A 4 40.20 -28.54 46.21
CA PRO A 4 39.47 -27.29 46.50
C PRO A 4 40.26 -26.37 47.49
N THR A 5 39.70 -25.20 47.91
CA THR A 5 39.78 -24.82 49.34
C THR A 5 38.81 -23.69 49.72
N LEU A 6 38.08 -23.99 50.79
CA LEU A 6 37.26 -23.14 51.67
C LEU A 6 38.10 -22.12 52.44
N PHE A 7 37.43 -21.01 52.92
CA PHE A 7 37.60 -20.34 54.27
C PHE A 7 36.76 -19.04 54.14
N GLY A 8 35.93 -18.54 55.06
CA GLY A 8 35.63 -18.91 56.44
C GLY A 8 34.73 -17.78 56.98
N LEU A 9 33.72 -18.13 57.74
CA LEU A 9 32.79 -17.25 58.47
C LEU A 9 33.58 -16.35 59.50
N TRP A 10 33.11 -15.11 59.63
CA TRP A 10 33.16 -14.40 60.91
C TRP A 10 31.82 -13.68 61.17
N LEU A 11 31.14 -14.20 62.25
CA LEU A 11 30.00 -13.57 62.93
C LEU A 11 30.59 -12.61 63.97
N ALA A 12 30.20 -11.33 63.93
CA ALA A 12 30.41 -10.42 65.05
C ALA A 12 29.02 -9.84 65.46
N LEU A 13 28.54 -10.36 66.60
CA LEU A 13 27.47 -9.73 67.39
C LEU A 13 27.96 -8.44 68.00
N LEU A 14 27.32 -7.31 67.77
CA LEU A 14 27.43 -6.09 68.56
C LEU A 14 26.01 -5.66 69.00
N LEU A 15 25.78 -5.84 70.31
CA LEU A 15 24.69 -5.17 71.03
C LEU A 15 24.93 -3.66 71.01
N VAL A 16 23.97 -2.87 70.51
CA VAL A 16 23.98 -1.43 70.79
C VAL A 16 22.59 -1.00 71.28
N ALA A 17 22.66 -0.34 72.38
CA ALA A 17 21.57 0.17 73.18
C ALA A 17 20.62 1.12 72.41
N SER A 18 19.32 0.98 72.67
CA SER A 18 18.26 1.87 72.17
C SER A 18 18.36 3.25 72.87
N THR A 19 18.77 4.28 72.13
CA THR A 19 18.50 5.66 72.49
C THR A 19 17.39 6.17 71.54
N ALA A 20 16.25 6.51 72.15
CA ALA A 20 15.12 7.09 71.43
C ALA A 20 15.49 8.52 71.00
N PHE A 21 15.75 8.69 69.70
CA PHE A 21 15.77 10.01 69.08
C PHE A 21 14.35 10.33 68.55
N ALA A 22 13.77 11.40 69.08
CA ALA A 22 12.56 11.98 68.56
C ALA A 22 12.76 12.39 67.09
N GLN A 23 12.14 11.67 66.16
CA GLN A 23 12.08 12.06 64.75
C GLN A 23 11.27 13.35 64.61
N LYS A 24 11.94 14.44 64.25
CA LYS A 24 11.32 15.64 63.72
C LYS A 24 10.58 15.25 62.41
N ALA A 25 9.29 15.58 62.31
CA ALA A 25 8.49 15.43 61.10
C ALA A 25 9.22 16.08 59.91
N PRO A 26 9.24 15.41 58.72
CA PRO A 26 9.85 16.00 57.56
C PRO A 26 9.11 17.30 57.18
N PRO A 27 9.80 18.31 56.67
CA PRO A 27 9.18 19.55 56.22
C PRO A 27 8.19 19.24 55.10
N PRO A 28 7.07 19.99 54.96
CA PRO A 28 6.10 19.77 53.90
C PRO A 28 6.80 19.84 52.54
N LYS A 29 6.58 18.84 51.72
CA LYS A 29 7.08 18.85 50.33
C LYS A 29 6.57 20.14 49.70
N LYS A 30 7.50 21.03 49.32
CA LYS A 30 7.15 22.18 48.45
C LYS A 30 6.49 21.59 47.23
N ASN A 31 5.19 21.96 47.04
CA ASN A 31 4.50 21.65 45.81
C ASN A 31 5.39 22.09 44.65
N ALA A 32 5.75 21.15 43.76
CA ALA A 32 6.37 21.52 42.50
C ALA A 32 5.48 22.60 41.83
N PRO A 33 6.07 23.65 41.26
CA PRO A 33 5.30 24.68 40.61
C PRO A 33 4.39 24.02 39.57
N ALA A 34 3.10 24.32 39.59
CA ALA A 34 2.16 23.87 38.57
C ALA A 34 2.78 24.20 37.21
N LYS A 35 2.96 23.19 36.35
CA LYS A 35 3.48 23.42 35.00
C LYS A 35 2.59 24.46 34.33
N SER A 36 3.17 25.60 33.95
CA SER A 36 2.45 26.66 33.22
C SER A 36 1.80 26.05 31.98
N ALA A 37 0.62 26.56 31.62
CA ALA A 37 -0.04 26.14 30.38
C ALA A 37 0.92 26.36 29.20
N PRO A 38 0.99 25.42 28.23
CA PRO A 38 1.92 25.54 27.11
C PRO A 38 1.58 26.77 26.25
N THR A 39 2.61 27.38 25.69
CA THR A 39 2.48 28.56 24.81
C THR A 39 2.74 28.19 23.34
N VAL A 40 2.28 29.05 22.42
CA VAL A 40 2.54 28.87 20.98
C VAL A 40 4.05 28.90 20.68
N ALA A 41 4.80 29.79 21.33
CA ALA A 41 6.27 29.86 21.16
C ALA A 41 6.97 28.54 21.58
N GLU A 42 6.52 27.91 22.67
CA GLU A 42 7.03 26.59 23.08
C GLU A 42 6.64 25.50 22.05
N ALA A 43 5.44 25.56 21.48
CA ALA A 43 5.00 24.63 20.45
C ALA A 43 5.83 24.79 19.16
N GLU A 44 6.11 26.02 18.73
CA GLU A 44 7.00 26.31 17.59
C GLU A 44 8.43 25.79 17.81
N ALA A 45 9.00 26.06 18.98
CA ALA A 45 10.33 25.57 19.36
C ALA A 45 10.39 24.04 19.40
N PHE A 46 9.37 23.39 19.96
CA PHE A 46 9.24 21.94 19.95
C PHE A 46 9.20 21.38 18.53
N MET A 47 8.32 21.92 17.67
CA MET A 47 8.14 21.45 16.31
C MET A 47 9.41 21.63 15.47
N LYS A 48 10.09 22.77 15.57
CA LYS A 48 11.36 23.00 14.89
C LYS A 48 12.43 21.96 15.28
N LYS A 49 12.51 21.61 16.57
CA LYS A 49 13.44 20.58 17.06
C LYS A 49 13.02 19.20 16.55
N ALA A 50 11.71 18.89 16.57
CA ALA A 50 11.19 17.62 16.10
C ALA A 50 11.48 17.41 14.61
N GLU A 51 11.18 18.39 13.75
CA GLU A 51 11.45 18.31 12.33
C GLU A 51 12.93 18.09 12.01
N ALA A 52 13.85 18.84 12.68
CA ALA A 52 15.27 18.65 12.49
C ALA A 52 15.77 17.25 12.90
N GLN A 53 15.21 16.70 13.97
CA GLN A 53 15.55 15.35 14.45
C GLN A 53 15.01 14.27 13.52
N LEU A 54 13.78 14.42 13.02
CA LEU A 54 13.16 13.49 12.08
C LEU A 54 13.87 13.50 10.72
N GLU A 55 14.30 14.67 10.24
CA GLU A 55 15.07 14.79 9.00
C GLU A 55 16.42 14.06 9.10
N ASP A 56 17.20 14.29 10.16
CA ASP A 56 18.50 13.61 10.36
C ASP A 56 18.34 12.09 10.45
N LEU A 57 17.40 11.62 11.25
CA LEU A 57 17.18 10.18 11.45
C LEU A 57 16.55 9.53 10.20
N GLY A 58 15.66 10.22 9.50
CA GLY A 58 15.06 9.77 8.25
C GLY A 58 16.11 9.56 7.17
N ILE A 59 17.03 10.53 6.99
CA ILE A 59 18.15 10.41 6.04
C ILE A 59 19.05 9.22 6.38
N ARG A 60 19.35 9.01 7.67
CA ARG A 60 20.17 7.85 8.12
C ARG A 60 19.47 6.52 7.83
N ALA A 61 18.18 6.43 8.12
CA ALA A 61 17.38 5.23 7.86
C ALA A 61 17.27 4.97 6.33
N SER A 62 17.00 6.00 5.52
CA SER A 62 16.96 5.88 4.06
C SER A 62 18.28 5.36 3.49
N ARG A 63 19.43 5.86 3.98
CA ARG A 63 20.75 5.38 3.55
C ARG A 63 20.99 3.93 3.94
N ALA A 64 20.66 3.55 5.17
CA ALA A 64 20.83 2.18 5.66
C ALA A 64 19.95 1.20 4.88
N ASN A 65 18.68 1.54 4.63
CA ASN A 65 17.77 0.74 3.84
C ASN A 65 18.23 0.64 2.37
N TRP A 66 18.70 1.73 1.76
CA TRP A 66 19.27 1.70 0.41
C TRP A 66 20.45 0.73 0.31
N VAL A 67 21.37 0.77 1.27
CA VAL A 67 22.51 -0.15 1.30
C VAL A 67 22.05 -1.58 1.48
N GLN A 68 21.13 -1.85 2.41
CA GLN A 68 20.59 -3.17 2.67
C GLN A 68 19.90 -3.75 1.43
N GLU A 69 19.05 -3.00 0.73
CA GLU A 69 18.34 -3.51 -0.45
C GLU A 69 19.24 -3.72 -1.68
N ASN A 70 20.38 -3.03 -1.75
CA ASN A 70 21.33 -3.12 -2.86
C ASN A 70 22.56 -3.99 -2.57
N PHE A 71 22.73 -4.44 -1.33
CA PHE A 71 23.81 -5.31 -0.89
C PHE A 71 23.36 -6.09 0.35
N ILE A 72 22.67 -7.21 0.13
CA ILE A 72 22.02 -7.99 1.19
C ILE A 72 23.05 -8.86 1.92
N THR A 73 23.27 -8.56 3.20
CA THR A 73 24.09 -9.32 4.14
C THR A 73 23.52 -9.19 5.55
N ASP A 74 23.88 -10.11 6.46
CA ASP A 74 23.51 -10.03 7.88
C ASP A 74 23.88 -8.67 8.51
N ASP A 75 25.03 -8.09 8.11
CA ASP A 75 25.48 -6.79 8.62
C ASP A 75 24.60 -5.64 8.09
N THR A 76 24.28 -5.62 6.80
CA THR A 76 23.46 -4.55 6.23
C THR A 76 22.02 -4.63 6.70
N GLU A 77 21.47 -5.82 6.90
CA GLU A 77 20.17 -6.03 7.55
C GLU A 77 20.17 -5.50 8.98
N THR A 78 21.23 -5.81 9.75
CA THR A 78 21.39 -5.31 11.12
C THR A 78 21.48 -3.79 11.18
N LEU A 79 22.27 -3.16 10.29
CA LEU A 79 22.40 -1.70 10.23
C LEU A 79 21.07 -1.02 9.87
N ALA A 80 20.34 -1.55 8.91
CA ALA A 80 19.02 -1.05 8.52
C ALA A 80 18.00 -1.19 9.67
N ALA A 81 17.97 -2.34 10.33
CA ALA A 81 17.11 -2.59 11.49
C ALA A 81 17.37 -1.60 12.63
N GLN A 82 18.63 -1.36 12.99
CA GLN A 82 19.02 -0.40 14.05
C GLN A 82 18.62 1.04 13.69
N ALA A 83 18.80 1.44 12.43
CA ALA A 83 18.43 2.79 11.97
C ALA A 83 16.91 3.00 12.03
N ASN A 84 16.12 2.01 11.59
CA ASN A 84 14.67 2.04 11.62
C ASN A 84 14.13 2.00 13.06
N GLU A 85 14.69 1.16 13.94
CA GLU A 85 14.32 1.10 15.36
C GLU A 85 14.51 2.48 16.03
N ARG A 86 15.66 3.11 15.80
CA ARG A 86 15.95 4.44 16.36
C ARG A 86 14.98 5.50 15.86
N LEU A 87 14.70 5.52 14.55
CA LEU A 87 13.73 6.45 13.96
C LEU A 87 12.34 6.24 14.58
N THR A 88 11.86 5.00 14.62
CA THR A 88 10.55 4.65 15.18
C THR A 88 10.41 5.04 16.64
N ALA A 89 11.44 4.78 17.46
CA ALA A 89 11.44 5.17 18.87
C ALA A 89 11.32 6.68 19.05
N VAL A 90 12.04 7.46 18.24
CA VAL A 90 12.00 8.93 18.31
C VAL A 90 10.67 9.47 17.81
N VAL A 91 10.14 8.96 16.71
CA VAL A 91 8.80 9.33 16.20
C VAL A 91 7.74 9.10 17.28
N THR A 92 7.76 7.93 17.92
CA THR A 92 6.83 7.59 19.01
C THR A 92 6.94 8.56 20.18
N GLN A 93 8.16 8.85 20.64
CA GLN A 93 8.36 9.78 21.75
C GLN A 93 7.90 11.20 21.40
N LEU A 94 8.23 11.69 20.19
CA LEU A 94 7.79 13.01 19.74
C LEU A 94 6.27 13.12 19.63
N ALA A 95 5.60 12.06 19.15
CA ALA A 95 4.14 12.02 19.08
C ALA A 95 3.49 12.09 20.47
N LEU A 96 4.05 11.38 21.45
CA LEU A 96 3.63 11.43 22.84
C LEU A 96 3.87 12.81 23.48
N ASP A 97 5.06 13.38 23.28
CA ASP A 97 5.42 14.69 23.81
C ASP A 97 4.57 15.81 23.20
N ALA A 98 4.16 15.65 21.95
CA ALA A 98 3.27 16.59 21.25
C ALA A 98 1.91 16.76 21.96
N ARG A 99 1.44 15.75 22.70
CA ARG A 99 0.16 15.79 23.42
C ARG A 99 0.07 16.91 24.46
N ARG A 100 1.19 17.38 25.01
CA ARG A 100 1.18 18.51 25.96
C ARG A 100 0.60 19.79 25.35
N PHE A 101 0.54 19.87 24.01
CA PHE A 101 0.00 21.01 23.28
C PHE A 101 -1.44 20.80 22.81
N ASP A 102 -2.08 19.69 23.17
CA ASP A 102 -3.47 19.42 22.82
C ASP A 102 -4.39 20.51 23.39
N GLY A 103 -5.30 21.01 22.55
CA GLY A 103 -6.21 22.10 22.90
C GLY A 103 -5.60 23.51 22.82
N LEU A 104 -4.30 23.65 22.58
CA LEU A 104 -3.68 24.95 22.34
C LEU A 104 -4.10 25.48 20.96
N LYS A 105 -4.64 26.72 20.93
CA LYS A 105 -4.93 27.40 19.67
C LYS A 105 -3.60 27.81 19.00
N MET A 106 -3.34 27.26 17.84
CA MET A 106 -2.11 27.48 17.06
C MET A 106 -2.44 27.97 15.66
N PRO A 107 -1.46 28.60 14.94
CA PRO A 107 -1.59 28.87 13.52
C PRO A 107 -1.89 27.57 12.74
N PRO A 108 -2.69 27.60 11.66
CA PRO A 108 -3.13 26.40 10.93
C PRO A 108 -1.98 25.49 10.47
N GLU A 109 -0.88 26.08 10.00
CA GLU A 109 0.31 25.32 9.58
C GLU A 109 0.93 24.52 10.73
N LEU A 110 1.11 25.17 11.89
CA LEU A 110 1.65 24.50 13.08
C LEU A 110 0.70 23.41 13.58
N GLN A 111 -0.60 23.69 13.61
CA GLN A 111 -1.62 22.70 13.99
C GLN A 111 -1.57 21.47 13.08
N ARG A 112 -1.41 21.67 11.75
CA ARG A 112 -1.28 20.57 10.79
C ARG A 112 -0.02 19.74 11.05
N LYS A 113 1.12 20.35 11.34
CA LYS A 113 2.36 19.63 11.68
C LYS A 113 2.17 18.76 12.92
N PHE A 114 1.52 19.24 13.97
CA PHE A 114 1.21 18.46 15.16
C PHE A 114 0.27 17.27 14.87
N MET A 115 -0.72 17.47 14.01
CA MET A 115 -1.61 16.41 13.56
C MET A 115 -0.83 15.34 12.81
N LEU A 116 -0.03 15.71 11.81
CA LEU A 116 0.76 14.78 11.00
C LEU A 116 1.78 13.99 11.82
N LEU A 117 2.43 14.65 12.80
CA LEU A 117 3.36 13.98 13.70
C LEU A 117 2.67 12.88 14.53
N LYS A 118 1.47 13.11 15.04
CA LYS A 118 0.70 12.10 15.78
C LYS A 118 0.18 10.97 14.90
N LEU A 119 -0.14 11.25 13.62
CA LEU A 119 -0.65 10.29 12.65
C LEU A 119 0.44 9.50 11.91
N SER A 120 1.73 9.79 12.16
CA SER A 120 2.83 9.12 11.47
C SER A 120 3.06 7.67 11.90
N LEU A 121 2.43 7.21 12.99
CA LEU A 121 2.53 5.86 13.51
C LEU A 121 1.43 4.96 12.93
N THR A 122 1.79 3.83 12.34
CA THR A 122 0.83 2.83 11.84
C THR A 122 0.40 1.83 12.92
N ALA A 123 1.28 1.55 13.89
CA ALA A 123 1.02 0.69 15.04
C ALA A 123 1.41 1.43 16.33
N PRO A 124 0.52 2.30 16.88
CA PRO A 124 0.85 3.04 18.09
C PRO A 124 1.06 2.09 19.27
N ALA A 125 2.22 2.21 19.90
CA ALA A 125 2.58 1.37 21.03
C ALA A 125 2.16 1.99 22.37
N PRO A 126 1.76 1.19 23.37
CA PRO A 126 1.50 1.67 24.72
C PRO A 126 2.75 2.31 25.39
N ASN A 127 2.53 3.23 26.32
CA ASN A 127 3.58 3.84 27.11
C ASN A 127 4.29 2.85 28.06
N ASN A 128 3.62 1.77 28.43
CA ASN A 128 4.18 0.73 29.27
C ASN A 128 5.26 -0.04 28.52
N ASP A 129 6.48 -0.11 29.07
CA ASP A 129 7.64 -0.73 28.43
C ASP A 129 7.43 -2.21 28.10
N ALA A 130 6.80 -2.98 29.00
CA ALA A 130 6.55 -4.40 28.77
C ALA A 130 5.53 -4.62 27.65
N GLU A 131 4.45 -3.84 27.62
CA GLU A 131 3.43 -3.91 26.57
C GLU A 131 3.95 -3.41 25.22
N ARG A 132 4.79 -2.38 25.20
CA ARG A 132 5.45 -1.89 23.99
C ARG A 132 6.37 -2.96 23.40
N LYS A 133 7.15 -3.63 24.26
CA LYS A 133 8.00 -4.75 23.86
C LYS A 133 7.16 -5.91 23.31
N GLU A 134 6.08 -6.28 24.02
CA GLU A 134 5.15 -7.34 23.57
C GLU A 134 4.55 -7.01 22.20
N LEU A 135 4.10 -5.76 21.96
CA LEU A 135 3.57 -5.33 20.65
C LEU A 135 4.60 -5.54 19.54
N THR A 136 5.84 -5.09 19.77
CA THR A 136 6.94 -5.22 18.81
C THR A 136 7.26 -6.68 18.53
N GLU A 137 7.34 -7.53 19.56
CA GLU A 137 7.59 -8.96 19.42
C GLU A 137 6.48 -9.65 18.62
N ILE A 138 5.22 -9.32 18.88
CA ILE A 138 4.08 -9.87 18.14
C ILE A 138 4.11 -9.44 16.67
N ALA A 139 4.33 -8.15 16.39
CA ALA A 139 4.39 -7.61 15.02
C ALA A 139 5.53 -8.28 14.22
N THR A 140 6.73 -8.34 14.80
CA THR A 140 7.89 -8.99 14.18
C THR A 140 7.65 -10.49 13.97
N TRP A 141 7.01 -11.15 14.94
CA TRP A 141 6.70 -12.58 14.80
C TRP A 141 5.69 -12.84 13.65
N MET A 142 4.62 -12.03 13.53
CA MET A 142 3.62 -12.18 12.47
C MET A 142 4.22 -11.94 11.09
N ASP A 143 5.03 -10.90 10.94
CA ASP A 143 5.74 -10.59 9.70
C ASP A 143 6.71 -11.71 9.31
N GLY A 144 7.51 -12.19 10.27
CA GLY A 144 8.41 -13.32 10.08
C GLY A 144 7.69 -14.64 9.78
N ALA A 145 6.54 -14.91 10.42
CA ALA A 145 5.73 -16.10 10.14
C ALA A 145 5.17 -16.07 8.72
N TYR A 146 4.73 -14.90 8.25
CA TYR A 146 4.30 -14.72 6.86
C TYR A 146 5.46 -14.93 5.89
N GLY A 147 6.60 -14.27 6.10
CA GLY A 147 7.76 -14.33 5.19
C GLY A 147 8.40 -15.73 5.11
N LYS A 148 8.36 -16.50 6.21
CA LYS A 148 8.88 -17.90 6.27
C LYS A 148 7.83 -18.94 5.90
N GLY A 149 6.58 -18.52 5.63
CA GLY A 149 5.45 -19.40 5.32
C GLY A 149 5.74 -20.34 4.16
N LYS A 150 5.47 -21.63 4.34
CA LYS A 150 5.62 -22.68 3.32
C LYS A 150 4.51 -23.69 3.44
N TYR A 151 4.09 -24.22 2.31
CA TYR A 151 3.20 -25.36 2.23
C TYR A 151 4.00 -26.63 1.93
N CYS A 152 4.05 -27.55 2.88
CA CYS A 152 4.86 -28.76 2.78
C CYS A 152 3.98 -30.01 2.59
N LYS A 153 4.27 -30.80 1.57
CA LYS A 153 3.59 -32.05 1.21
C LYS A 153 4.54 -33.23 1.24
N GLN A 154 4.01 -34.39 1.66
CA GLN A 154 4.69 -35.66 1.47
C GLN A 154 4.59 -36.06 -0.01
N GLN A 155 5.71 -36.44 -0.62
CA GLN A 155 5.76 -36.97 -1.96
C GLN A 155 5.63 -38.51 -1.92
N PRO A 156 5.25 -39.16 -3.04
CA PRO A 156 5.15 -40.63 -3.09
C PRO A 156 6.48 -41.35 -2.77
N ASP A 157 7.61 -40.68 -2.94
CA ASP A 157 8.95 -41.20 -2.61
C ASP A 157 9.31 -41.03 -1.11
N GLY A 158 8.36 -40.57 -0.29
CA GLY A 158 8.55 -40.33 1.16
C GLY A 158 9.28 -39.02 1.49
N LYS A 159 9.72 -38.24 0.50
CA LYS A 159 10.35 -36.93 0.74
C LYS A 159 9.31 -35.85 0.94
N GLN A 160 9.65 -34.87 1.76
CA GLN A 160 8.83 -33.68 1.92
C GLN A 160 9.22 -32.61 0.88
N LYS A 161 8.24 -32.10 0.13
CA LYS A 161 8.39 -30.94 -0.76
C LYS A 161 7.67 -29.75 -0.15
N CYS A 162 8.41 -28.68 0.13
CA CYS A 162 7.87 -27.42 0.65
C CYS A 162 7.84 -26.36 -0.45
N LEU A 163 6.68 -25.74 -0.64
CA LEU A 163 6.43 -24.69 -1.63
C LEU A 163 6.33 -23.34 -0.92
N SER A 164 7.03 -22.35 -1.43
CA SER A 164 6.97 -20.96 -0.99
C SER A 164 5.71 -20.26 -1.55
N LEU A 165 5.42 -19.04 -1.07
CA LEU A 165 4.38 -18.18 -1.66
C LEU A 165 4.60 -17.98 -3.16
N ASN A 166 5.86 -17.76 -3.59
CA ASN A 166 6.19 -17.54 -5.00
C ASN A 166 5.87 -18.78 -5.85
N ASP A 167 6.18 -19.99 -5.36
CA ASP A 167 5.85 -21.23 -6.04
C ASP A 167 4.34 -21.41 -6.19
N LEU A 168 3.60 -21.19 -5.10
CA LEU A 168 2.14 -21.30 -5.08
C LEU A 168 1.48 -20.22 -5.93
N SER A 169 1.96 -18.98 -5.88
CA SER A 169 1.47 -17.88 -6.71
C SER A 169 1.70 -18.15 -8.20
N ARG A 170 2.83 -18.75 -8.55
CA ARG A 170 3.09 -19.19 -9.94
C ARG A 170 2.07 -20.23 -10.38
N THR A 171 1.75 -21.22 -9.54
CA THR A 171 0.70 -22.19 -9.81
C THR A 171 -0.64 -21.49 -10.02
N MET A 172 -1.01 -20.55 -9.12
CA MET A 172 -2.24 -19.77 -9.26
C MET A 172 -2.31 -18.99 -10.57
N ALA A 173 -1.17 -18.43 -11.01
CA ALA A 173 -1.10 -17.60 -12.21
C ALA A 173 -1.11 -18.40 -13.52
N THR A 174 -0.60 -19.63 -13.54
CA THR A 174 -0.32 -20.35 -14.79
C THR A 174 -1.09 -21.66 -14.96
N SER A 175 -1.52 -22.30 -13.87
CA SER A 175 -2.30 -23.54 -13.99
C SER A 175 -3.73 -23.28 -14.44
N THR A 176 -4.26 -24.22 -15.22
CA THR A 176 -5.67 -24.29 -15.60
C THR A 176 -6.36 -25.54 -15.04
N ASN A 177 -5.67 -26.29 -14.16
CA ASN A 177 -6.23 -27.43 -13.46
C ASN A 177 -6.87 -26.96 -12.14
N PRO A 178 -8.18 -27.08 -11.95
CA PRO A 178 -8.86 -26.58 -10.77
C PRO A 178 -8.40 -27.26 -9.46
N ASP A 179 -7.97 -28.53 -9.51
CA ASP A 179 -7.49 -29.23 -8.31
C ASP A 179 -6.10 -28.72 -7.87
N GLU A 180 -5.22 -28.41 -8.83
CA GLU A 180 -3.92 -27.80 -8.53
C GLU A 180 -4.09 -26.37 -7.96
N LEU A 181 -5.02 -25.59 -8.54
CA LEU A 181 -5.36 -24.26 -8.06
C LEU A 181 -5.94 -24.31 -6.64
N LEU A 182 -6.84 -25.27 -6.38
CA LEU A 182 -7.42 -25.48 -5.06
C LEU A 182 -6.37 -25.83 -4.02
N ASP A 183 -5.51 -26.76 -4.35
CA ASP A 183 -4.44 -27.23 -3.46
C ASP A 183 -3.43 -26.12 -3.15
N ALA A 184 -3.02 -25.33 -4.15
CA ALA A 184 -2.14 -24.18 -3.94
C ALA A 184 -2.80 -23.11 -3.04
N TRP A 185 -4.08 -22.83 -3.26
CA TRP A 185 -4.84 -21.88 -2.47
C TRP A 185 -4.98 -22.33 -1.01
N VAL A 186 -5.46 -23.56 -0.78
CA VAL A 186 -5.62 -24.15 0.56
C VAL A 186 -4.27 -24.20 1.27
N GLY A 187 -3.25 -24.66 0.54
CA GLY A 187 -1.89 -24.80 1.08
C GLY A 187 -1.33 -23.50 1.64
N TRP A 188 -1.47 -22.38 0.93
CA TRP A 188 -1.01 -21.08 1.43
C TRP A 188 -1.79 -20.63 2.68
N HIS A 189 -3.10 -20.81 2.69
CA HIS A 189 -3.94 -20.38 3.81
C HIS A 189 -3.71 -21.17 5.11
N THR A 190 -2.91 -22.25 5.08
CA THR A 190 -2.51 -22.97 6.31
C THR A 190 -1.50 -22.24 7.17
N ILE A 191 -0.82 -21.20 6.66
CA ILE A 191 0.20 -20.45 7.41
C ILE A 191 -0.41 -19.53 8.47
N SER A 192 -1.65 -19.09 8.28
CA SER A 192 -2.25 -17.97 9.03
C SER A 192 -2.97 -18.36 10.32
N PRO A 193 -3.56 -19.55 10.53
CA PRO A 193 -4.23 -19.89 11.78
C PRO A 193 -3.41 -19.63 13.05
N PRO A 194 -2.09 -19.92 13.11
CA PRO A 194 -1.27 -19.61 14.28
C PRO A 194 -1.17 -18.10 14.60
N MET A 195 -1.40 -17.21 13.63
CA MET A 195 -1.33 -15.76 13.81
C MET A 195 -2.55 -15.19 14.55
N ARG A 196 -3.70 -15.87 14.52
CA ARG A 196 -4.99 -15.35 14.98
C ARG A 196 -4.98 -14.81 16.41
N LYS A 197 -4.47 -15.59 17.37
CA LYS A 197 -4.38 -15.17 18.78
C LYS A 197 -3.42 -13.98 18.96
N LYS A 198 -2.32 -14.00 18.24
CA LYS A 198 -1.34 -12.91 18.28
C LYS A 198 -1.92 -11.63 17.66
N TYR A 199 -2.66 -11.75 16.57
CA TYR A 199 -3.33 -10.63 15.95
C TYR A 199 -4.38 -10.00 16.88
N ALA A 200 -5.17 -10.79 17.59
CA ALA A 200 -6.10 -10.28 18.60
C ALA A 200 -5.37 -9.48 19.70
N ARG A 201 -4.26 -10.01 20.21
CA ARG A 201 -3.43 -9.30 21.21
C ARG A 201 -2.77 -8.05 20.65
N PHE A 202 -2.30 -8.10 19.41
CA PHE A 202 -1.79 -6.92 18.68
C PHE A 202 -2.85 -5.81 18.62
N VAL A 203 -4.10 -6.14 18.29
CA VAL A 203 -5.22 -5.18 18.24
C VAL A 203 -5.45 -4.52 19.61
N GLU A 204 -5.45 -5.28 20.70
CA GLU A 204 -5.59 -4.72 22.06
C GLU A 204 -4.49 -3.71 22.38
N LEU A 205 -3.24 -4.09 22.14
CA LEU A 205 -2.07 -3.26 22.45
C LEU A 205 -2.01 -2.00 21.57
N SER A 206 -2.25 -2.16 20.26
CA SER A 206 -2.31 -1.05 19.33
C SER A 206 -3.43 -0.05 19.68
N ASN A 207 -4.62 -0.55 20.04
CA ASN A 207 -5.71 0.29 20.50
C ASN A 207 -5.40 1.02 21.82
N LYS A 208 -4.65 0.37 22.72
CA LYS A 208 -4.18 1.04 23.94
C LYS A 208 -3.25 2.20 23.61
N GLY A 209 -2.28 1.99 22.73
CA GLY A 209 -1.40 3.04 22.24
C GLY A 209 -2.14 4.18 21.53
N ALA A 210 -3.12 3.86 20.68
CA ALA A 210 -3.95 4.86 20.02
C ALA A 210 -4.72 5.72 21.04
N LYS A 211 -5.29 5.11 22.08
CA LYS A 211 -5.98 5.83 23.17
C LYS A 211 -5.03 6.73 23.95
N GLU A 212 -3.80 6.29 24.20
CA GLU A 212 -2.78 7.11 24.82
C GLU A 212 -2.36 8.31 23.95
N LEU A 213 -2.51 8.24 22.62
CA LEU A 213 -2.33 9.34 21.68
C LEU A 213 -3.58 10.22 21.52
N GLY A 214 -4.70 9.87 22.15
CA GLY A 214 -5.94 10.65 22.14
C GLY A 214 -6.98 10.20 21.12
N PHE A 215 -6.76 9.08 20.42
CA PHE A 215 -7.71 8.49 19.48
C PHE A 215 -8.62 7.46 20.17
N LYS A 216 -9.79 7.21 19.62
CA LYS A 216 -10.72 6.19 20.14
C LYS A 216 -10.16 4.77 19.99
N ASP A 217 -9.57 4.49 18.84
CA ASP A 217 -8.93 3.23 18.46
C ASP A 217 -7.96 3.46 17.28
N THR A 218 -7.20 2.43 16.90
CA THR A 218 -6.24 2.49 15.79
C THR A 218 -6.95 2.73 14.43
N GLY A 219 -8.14 2.20 14.24
CA GLY A 219 -8.91 2.39 13.00
C GLY A 219 -9.41 3.83 12.82
N VAL A 220 -9.76 4.52 13.93
CA VAL A 220 -10.04 5.95 13.94
C VAL A 220 -8.80 6.75 13.57
N MET A 221 -7.66 6.45 14.21
CA MET A 221 -6.39 7.11 13.92
C MET A 221 -6.00 6.99 12.43
N TRP A 222 -6.13 5.82 11.83
CA TRP A 222 -5.83 5.64 10.41
C TRP A 222 -6.72 6.47 9.49
N ARG A 223 -8.04 6.55 9.80
CA ARG A 223 -8.99 7.32 8.97
C ARG A 223 -8.81 8.83 9.08
N GLU A 224 -8.41 9.34 10.25
CA GLU A 224 -8.14 10.77 10.43
C GLU A 224 -6.94 11.27 9.60
N ASN A 225 -6.06 10.37 9.14
CA ASN A 225 -4.96 10.73 8.23
C ASN A 225 -5.43 11.21 6.84
N TYR A 226 -6.72 11.09 6.55
CA TYR A 226 -7.31 11.54 5.28
C TYR A 226 -8.02 12.90 5.39
N ASP A 227 -7.67 13.75 6.35
CA ASP A 227 -8.25 15.08 6.54
C ASP A 227 -9.81 15.09 6.63
N MET A 228 -10.40 14.00 7.11
CA MET A 228 -11.83 13.77 7.29
C MET A 228 -12.12 13.14 8.65
N THR A 229 -13.37 13.26 9.14
CA THR A 229 -13.75 12.38 10.25
C THR A 229 -13.81 10.92 9.78
N PRO A 230 -13.65 9.95 10.68
CA PRO A 230 -13.72 8.52 10.33
C PRO A 230 -15.02 8.14 9.60
N GLU A 231 -16.14 8.76 9.99
CA GLU A 231 -17.47 8.53 9.41
C GLU A 231 -17.55 9.13 8.00
N GLN A 232 -17.08 10.38 7.82
CA GLN A 232 -17.02 11.03 6.52
C GLN A 232 -16.14 10.24 5.54
N PHE A 233 -14.98 9.79 6.00
CA PHE A 233 -14.10 9.00 5.15
C PHE A 233 -14.69 7.65 4.74
N SER A 234 -15.33 6.94 5.68
CA SER A 234 -16.02 5.68 5.38
C SER A 234 -17.17 5.88 4.39
N ALA A 235 -17.95 6.97 4.53
CA ALA A 235 -19.01 7.32 3.59
C ALA A 235 -18.48 7.70 2.19
N GLU A 236 -17.33 8.39 2.12
CA GLU A 236 -16.69 8.76 0.87
C GLU A 236 -16.21 7.51 0.10
N LEU A 237 -15.61 6.53 0.78
CA LEU A 237 -15.20 5.27 0.16
C LEU A 237 -16.39 4.49 -0.38
N GLU A 238 -17.50 4.41 0.37
CA GLU A 238 -18.71 3.73 -0.10
C GLU A 238 -19.33 4.47 -1.29
N ARG A 239 -19.33 5.80 -1.30
CA ARG A 239 -19.79 6.61 -2.42
C ARG A 239 -18.97 6.34 -3.69
N LEU A 240 -17.64 6.30 -3.57
CA LEU A 240 -16.75 6.01 -4.69
C LEU A 240 -16.97 4.59 -5.22
N TRP A 241 -17.14 3.62 -4.33
CA TRP A 241 -17.47 2.25 -4.73
C TRP A 241 -18.77 2.19 -5.53
N ARG A 242 -19.84 2.85 -5.06
CA ARG A 242 -21.14 2.87 -5.76
C ARG A 242 -21.05 3.46 -7.17
N GLN A 243 -20.14 4.39 -7.43
CA GLN A 243 -19.93 4.92 -8.76
C GLN A 243 -19.38 3.86 -9.73
N VAL A 244 -18.48 2.97 -9.30
CA VAL A 244 -17.81 1.98 -10.15
C VAL A 244 -18.43 0.60 -10.11
N GLU A 245 -19.23 0.30 -9.10
CA GLU A 245 -19.88 -1.00 -8.91
C GLU A 245 -20.60 -1.53 -10.16
N PRO A 246 -21.33 -0.73 -10.96
CA PRO A 246 -21.98 -1.23 -12.19
C PRO A 246 -21.01 -1.78 -13.23
N LEU A 247 -19.82 -1.17 -13.37
CA LEU A 247 -18.78 -1.69 -14.26
C LEU A 247 -18.19 -3.00 -13.71
N TYR A 248 -17.91 -3.04 -12.40
CA TYR A 248 -17.41 -4.24 -11.73
C TYR A 248 -18.39 -5.41 -11.86
N VAL A 249 -19.68 -5.18 -11.64
CA VAL A 249 -20.74 -6.21 -11.74
C VAL A 249 -20.82 -6.77 -13.16
N SER A 250 -20.71 -5.92 -14.19
CA SER A 250 -20.66 -6.38 -15.58
C SER A 250 -19.40 -7.22 -15.87
N LEU A 251 -18.24 -6.80 -15.36
CA LEU A 251 -16.99 -7.56 -15.50
C LEU A 251 -17.08 -8.91 -14.77
N HIS A 252 -17.60 -8.92 -13.53
CA HIS A 252 -17.78 -10.13 -12.73
C HIS A 252 -18.71 -11.14 -13.44
N ALA A 253 -19.84 -10.69 -13.96
CA ALA A 253 -20.79 -11.56 -14.68
C ALA A 253 -20.14 -12.19 -15.92
N TYR A 254 -19.43 -11.40 -16.71
CA TYR A 254 -18.70 -11.88 -17.89
C TYR A 254 -17.63 -12.93 -17.51
N VAL A 255 -16.79 -12.61 -16.52
CA VAL A 255 -15.74 -13.53 -16.05
C VAL A 255 -16.35 -14.82 -15.50
N ARG A 256 -17.39 -14.73 -14.66
CA ARG A 256 -18.12 -15.90 -14.13
C ARG A 256 -18.61 -16.80 -15.26
N LYS A 257 -19.24 -16.24 -16.29
CA LYS A 257 -19.70 -16.98 -17.47
C LYS A 257 -18.56 -17.74 -18.17
N GLN A 258 -17.42 -17.10 -18.39
CA GLN A 258 -16.27 -17.75 -19.03
C GLN A 258 -15.66 -18.85 -18.13
N LEU A 259 -15.59 -18.64 -16.83
CA LEU A 259 -15.11 -19.64 -15.88
C LEU A 259 -16.04 -20.84 -15.79
N ILE A 260 -17.36 -20.64 -15.82
CA ILE A 260 -18.35 -21.75 -15.90
C ILE A 260 -18.15 -22.54 -17.19
N LYS A 261 -17.96 -21.87 -18.32
CA LYS A 261 -17.65 -22.52 -19.60
C LYS A 261 -16.37 -23.37 -19.53
N LYS A 262 -15.33 -22.91 -18.80
CA LYS A 262 -14.04 -23.59 -18.65
C LYS A 262 -14.08 -24.73 -17.63
N TYR A 263 -14.67 -24.49 -16.45
CA TYR A 263 -14.56 -25.37 -15.28
C TYR A 263 -15.86 -26.08 -14.88
N GLY A 264 -16.97 -25.77 -15.57
CA GLY A 264 -18.27 -26.41 -15.32
C GLY A 264 -18.72 -26.25 -13.87
N LYS A 265 -19.14 -27.35 -13.25
CA LYS A 265 -19.69 -27.37 -11.88
C LYS A 265 -18.77 -26.79 -10.80
N VAL A 266 -17.46 -26.77 -11.01
CA VAL A 266 -16.52 -26.17 -10.05
C VAL A 266 -16.74 -24.66 -9.93
N ALA A 267 -17.07 -24.00 -11.04
CA ALA A 267 -17.33 -22.57 -11.10
C ALA A 267 -18.80 -22.20 -11.00
N ASP A 268 -19.73 -23.15 -11.31
CA ASP A 268 -21.18 -22.92 -11.35
C ASP A 268 -21.80 -23.03 -9.96
N ARG A 269 -21.90 -21.89 -9.28
CA ARG A 269 -22.47 -21.78 -7.93
C ARG A 269 -23.87 -21.13 -7.98
N PRO A 270 -24.87 -21.68 -7.24
CA PRO A 270 -26.23 -21.13 -7.23
C PRO A 270 -26.32 -19.73 -6.59
N ASP A 271 -25.36 -19.36 -5.75
CA ASP A 271 -25.27 -18.05 -5.11
C ASP A 271 -24.66 -16.96 -6.05
N GLY A 272 -24.12 -17.36 -7.20
CA GLY A 272 -23.50 -16.46 -8.19
C GLY A 272 -22.12 -15.96 -7.78
N LEU A 273 -21.54 -16.45 -6.69
CA LEU A 273 -20.18 -16.13 -6.25
C LEU A 273 -19.16 -16.92 -7.09
N ILE A 274 -17.98 -16.33 -7.32
CA ILE A 274 -16.86 -17.01 -7.99
C ILE A 274 -15.95 -17.64 -6.92
N PRO A 275 -15.58 -18.93 -7.03
CA PRO A 275 -14.60 -19.55 -6.14
C PRO A 275 -13.22 -18.87 -6.26
N ALA A 276 -12.65 -18.43 -5.13
CA ALA A 276 -11.45 -17.59 -5.07
C ALA A 276 -10.25 -18.17 -5.85
N HIS A 277 -10.04 -19.49 -5.82
CA HIS A 277 -8.92 -20.18 -6.46
C HIS A 277 -8.94 -20.14 -7.99
N LEU A 278 -10.07 -19.80 -8.62
CA LEU A 278 -10.21 -19.77 -10.09
C LEU A 278 -9.83 -18.41 -10.71
N LEU A 279 -9.47 -17.41 -9.91
CA LEU A 279 -9.24 -16.03 -10.36
C LEU A 279 -7.76 -15.68 -10.62
N GLY A 280 -6.89 -16.69 -10.66
CA GLY A 280 -5.51 -16.50 -11.09
C GLY A 280 -4.57 -15.78 -10.11
N ASN A 281 -5.06 -15.48 -8.90
CA ASN A 281 -4.31 -14.78 -7.85
C ASN A 281 -4.64 -15.37 -6.48
N MET A 282 -3.64 -15.48 -5.60
CA MET A 282 -3.77 -16.13 -4.28
C MET A 282 -4.90 -15.54 -3.44
N TRP A 283 -5.14 -14.24 -3.54
CA TRP A 283 -6.17 -13.52 -2.76
C TRP A 283 -7.39 -13.13 -3.60
N ALA A 284 -7.40 -13.49 -4.89
CA ALA A 284 -8.39 -13.03 -5.87
C ALA A 284 -8.47 -11.49 -5.93
N GLN A 285 -7.37 -10.79 -5.65
CA GLN A 285 -7.33 -9.33 -5.58
C GLN A 285 -7.33 -8.66 -6.96
N GLU A 286 -6.73 -9.32 -7.95
CA GLU A 286 -6.66 -8.93 -9.36
C GLU A 286 -6.76 -10.19 -10.21
N TRP A 287 -7.24 -10.06 -11.45
CA TRP A 287 -7.61 -11.21 -12.29
C TRP A 287 -6.85 -11.25 -13.61
N GLY A 288 -5.79 -10.47 -13.76
CA GLY A 288 -5.01 -10.35 -15.00
C GLY A 288 -4.49 -11.69 -15.53
N ASN A 289 -4.12 -12.62 -14.64
CA ASN A 289 -3.57 -13.93 -15.02
C ASN A 289 -4.59 -14.84 -15.74
N ILE A 290 -5.89 -14.62 -15.55
CA ILE A 290 -6.92 -15.39 -16.29
C ILE A 290 -7.31 -14.77 -17.62
N TYR A 291 -6.65 -13.68 -18.05
CA TYR A 291 -6.94 -13.06 -19.36
C TYR A 291 -7.01 -14.07 -20.51
N PRO A 292 -6.09 -15.05 -20.64
CA PRO A 292 -6.17 -16.05 -21.71
C PRO A 292 -7.46 -16.88 -21.73
N LEU A 293 -8.14 -17.03 -20.58
CA LEU A 293 -9.40 -17.77 -20.44
C LEU A 293 -10.62 -16.94 -20.80
N VAL A 294 -10.50 -15.62 -20.73
CA VAL A 294 -11.63 -14.68 -20.88
C VAL A 294 -11.44 -13.70 -22.04
N ALA A 295 -10.31 -13.75 -22.73
CA ALA A 295 -10.02 -12.87 -23.86
C ALA A 295 -11.12 -12.97 -24.94
N PRO A 296 -11.51 -11.85 -25.58
CA PRO A 296 -12.43 -11.87 -26.70
C PRO A 296 -11.89 -12.74 -27.84
N ALA A 297 -12.78 -13.48 -28.50
CA ALA A 297 -12.41 -14.17 -29.73
C ALA A 297 -11.92 -13.13 -30.76
N ASN A 298 -10.77 -13.36 -31.38
CA ASN A 298 -10.13 -12.46 -32.36
C ASN A 298 -9.64 -11.12 -31.79
N SER A 299 -9.29 -11.06 -30.49
CA SER A 299 -8.62 -9.88 -29.94
C SER A 299 -7.23 -9.72 -30.59
N ASP A 300 -7.12 -8.78 -31.51
CA ASP A 300 -5.83 -8.36 -32.06
C ASP A 300 -5.08 -7.60 -30.96
N LYS A 301 -3.89 -8.05 -30.60
CA LYS A 301 -3.03 -7.36 -29.61
C LYS A 301 -2.51 -6.02 -30.14
N GLY A 302 -2.61 -5.79 -31.46
CA GLY A 302 -2.22 -4.57 -32.13
C GLY A 302 -0.71 -4.34 -32.23
N TYR A 303 0.07 -4.63 -31.19
CA TYR A 303 1.54 -4.53 -31.17
C TYR A 303 2.15 -5.29 -29.98
N ASP A 304 3.43 -5.59 -30.08
CA ASP A 304 4.25 -6.18 -29.01
C ASP A 304 5.38 -5.19 -28.63
N LEU A 305 5.18 -4.41 -27.55
CA LEU A 305 6.16 -3.41 -27.12
C LEU A 305 7.49 -4.07 -26.73
N THR A 306 7.48 -5.26 -26.14
CA THR A 306 8.70 -6.02 -25.84
C THR A 306 9.51 -6.29 -27.09
N GLN A 307 8.86 -6.72 -28.16
CA GLN A 307 9.54 -6.98 -29.43
C GLN A 307 10.03 -5.68 -30.08
N LEU A 308 9.21 -4.62 -30.05
CA LEU A 308 9.60 -3.30 -30.58
C LEU A 308 10.85 -2.73 -29.88
N LEU A 309 10.94 -2.84 -28.55
CA LEU A 309 12.13 -2.42 -27.79
C LEU A 309 13.38 -3.22 -28.20
N LYS A 310 13.24 -4.55 -28.36
CA LYS A 310 14.34 -5.42 -28.81
C LYS A 310 14.80 -5.13 -30.23
N ASP A 311 13.87 -4.89 -31.16
CA ASP A 311 14.17 -4.57 -32.55
C ASP A 311 14.92 -3.23 -32.67
N ARG A 312 14.62 -2.27 -31.80
CA ARG A 312 15.31 -0.99 -31.69
C ARG A 312 16.61 -1.08 -30.90
N LYS A 313 16.96 -2.26 -30.36
CA LYS A 313 18.14 -2.50 -29.50
C LYS A 313 18.19 -1.53 -28.31
N THR A 314 17.03 -1.25 -27.76
CA THR A 314 16.91 -0.42 -26.54
C THR A 314 17.50 -1.20 -25.37
N ASP A 315 18.45 -0.58 -24.68
CA ASP A 315 19.01 -1.12 -23.43
C ASP A 315 18.23 -0.59 -22.20
N GLU A 316 18.58 -1.05 -21.02
CA GLU A 316 17.95 -0.67 -19.76
C GLU A 316 17.99 0.85 -19.53
N LEU A 317 19.14 1.47 -19.79
CA LEU A 317 19.29 2.94 -19.68
C LEU A 317 18.49 3.68 -20.75
N GLY A 318 18.34 3.11 -21.93
CA GLY A 318 17.47 3.61 -22.99
C GLY A 318 16.02 3.67 -22.54
N MET A 319 15.53 2.61 -21.86
CA MET A 319 14.18 2.61 -21.28
C MET A 319 14.01 3.73 -20.24
N VAL A 320 14.98 3.92 -19.36
CA VAL A 320 14.94 5.04 -18.38
C VAL A 320 14.95 6.40 -19.06
N ARG A 321 15.72 6.57 -20.16
CA ARG A 321 15.75 7.81 -20.95
C ARG A 321 14.39 8.12 -21.59
N TYR A 322 13.62 7.13 -22.04
CA TYR A 322 12.23 7.34 -22.49
C TYR A 322 11.37 7.94 -21.38
N GLY A 323 11.41 7.37 -20.17
CA GLY A 323 10.66 7.89 -19.03
C GLY A 323 11.08 9.31 -18.64
N ILE A 324 12.38 9.60 -18.54
CA ILE A 324 12.88 10.97 -18.27
C ILE A 324 12.49 11.93 -19.41
N GLY A 325 12.54 11.48 -20.67
CA GLY A 325 12.09 12.23 -21.84
C GLY A 325 10.62 12.58 -21.77
N PHE A 326 9.78 11.65 -21.23
CA PHE A 326 8.38 11.92 -20.98
C PHE A 326 8.19 13.13 -20.04
N PHE A 327 8.82 13.10 -18.87
CA PHE A 327 8.74 14.22 -17.91
C PHE A 327 9.36 15.52 -18.44
N SER A 328 10.46 15.43 -19.18
CA SER A 328 11.08 16.61 -19.81
C SER A 328 10.15 17.24 -20.84
N SER A 329 9.35 16.46 -21.54
CA SER A 329 8.34 16.95 -22.50
C SER A 329 7.21 17.74 -21.82
N LEU A 330 6.98 17.49 -20.53
CA LEU A 330 6.04 18.20 -19.67
C LEU A 330 6.66 19.44 -18.99
N ASP A 331 7.91 19.79 -19.30
CA ASP A 331 8.69 20.90 -18.73
C ASP A 331 9.29 20.62 -17.33
N PHE A 332 9.35 19.36 -16.89
CA PHE A 332 10.08 18.99 -15.69
C PHE A 332 11.59 18.94 -15.98
N LYS A 333 12.40 19.45 -15.04
CA LYS A 333 13.86 19.37 -15.17
C LYS A 333 14.34 17.92 -15.01
N PRO A 334 15.26 17.45 -15.88
CA PRO A 334 15.86 16.13 -15.72
C PRO A 334 16.46 15.94 -14.32
N PRO A 335 16.56 14.70 -13.82
CA PRO A 335 17.26 14.44 -12.56
C PRO A 335 18.75 14.77 -12.70
N GLN A 336 19.41 15.01 -11.57
CA GLN A 336 20.83 15.31 -11.52
C GLN A 336 21.69 14.10 -11.96
N GLN A 337 22.97 14.34 -12.24
CA GLN A 337 23.92 13.29 -12.60
C GLN A 337 24.01 12.17 -11.56
N THR A 338 23.86 12.50 -10.27
CA THR A 338 23.82 11.53 -9.16
C THR A 338 22.72 10.48 -9.27
N PHE A 339 21.61 10.78 -9.93
CA PHE A 339 20.56 9.81 -10.23
C PHE A 339 21.11 8.66 -11.08
N TRP A 340 21.87 8.97 -12.13
CA TRP A 340 22.45 7.97 -13.01
C TRP A 340 23.58 7.17 -12.36
N GLU A 341 24.35 7.81 -11.47
CA GLU A 341 25.50 7.19 -10.80
C GLU A 341 25.10 6.29 -9.63
N ARG A 342 23.97 6.61 -8.95
CA ARG A 342 23.61 5.98 -7.67
C ARG A 342 22.39 5.07 -7.75
N SER A 343 21.60 5.12 -8.82
CA SER A 343 20.48 4.20 -9.05
C SER A 343 20.95 2.78 -9.37
N LEU A 344 20.07 1.82 -9.15
CA LEU A 344 20.27 0.44 -9.58
C LEU A 344 19.31 0.14 -10.74
N PHE A 345 19.83 0.03 -11.95
CA PHE A 345 19.04 -0.28 -13.16
C PHE A 345 19.16 -1.72 -13.62
N VAL A 346 20.24 -2.38 -13.28
CA VAL A 346 20.56 -3.74 -13.73
C VAL A 346 20.91 -4.61 -12.54
N LYS A 347 20.40 -5.85 -12.52
CA LYS A 347 20.74 -6.82 -11.47
C LYS A 347 22.24 -7.09 -11.46
N PRO A 348 22.96 -6.85 -10.34
CA PRO A 348 24.36 -7.20 -10.19
C PRO A 348 24.57 -8.72 -10.30
N ARG A 349 25.76 -9.13 -10.77
CA ARG A 349 26.13 -10.54 -10.85
C ARG A 349 26.85 -11.07 -9.61
N ASP A 350 27.33 -10.18 -8.78
CA ASP A 350 28.26 -10.45 -7.68
C ASP A 350 27.59 -10.40 -6.30
N ARG A 351 26.32 -10.04 -6.23
CA ARG A 351 25.59 -9.92 -4.96
C ARG A 351 24.07 -10.04 -5.12
N ASP A 352 23.41 -10.34 -4.03
CA ASP A 352 21.94 -10.32 -3.94
C ASP A 352 21.43 -8.91 -3.69
N VAL A 353 20.31 -8.58 -4.36
CA VAL A 353 19.62 -7.31 -4.26
C VAL A 353 18.10 -7.52 -4.26
N VAL A 354 17.35 -6.58 -3.73
CA VAL A 354 15.89 -6.54 -3.87
C VAL A 354 15.55 -5.97 -5.24
N CYS A 355 15.10 -6.84 -6.16
CA CYS A 355 14.78 -6.46 -7.55
C CYS A 355 13.43 -5.75 -7.73
N HIS A 356 12.57 -5.73 -6.70
CA HIS A 356 11.30 -4.99 -6.77
C HIS A 356 11.56 -3.52 -7.08
N ALA A 357 10.88 -2.99 -8.12
CA ALA A 357 11.00 -1.59 -8.51
C ALA A 357 10.61 -0.66 -7.37
N SER A 358 11.38 0.42 -7.19
CA SER A 358 11.08 1.42 -6.17
C SER A 358 11.83 2.73 -6.42
N ALA A 359 11.14 3.84 -6.17
CA ALA A 359 11.68 5.18 -6.22
C ALA A 359 12.12 5.65 -4.83
N TRP A 360 13.29 6.22 -4.74
CA TRP A 360 13.93 6.62 -3.48
C TRP A 360 14.23 8.11 -3.43
N ASN A 361 14.01 8.72 -2.27
CA ASN A 361 14.50 10.05 -1.92
C ASN A 361 15.37 9.92 -0.67
N ILE A 362 16.69 10.00 -0.84
CA ILE A 362 17.65 9.67 0.21
C ILE A 362 17.85 10.82 1.21
N ASP A 363 17.82 12.04 0.73
CA ASP A 363 18.18 13.23 1.52
C ASP A 363 17.05 14.27 1.64
N ASN A 364 15.86 13.90 1.16
CA ASN A 364 14.69 14.76 1.08
C ASN A 364 14.93 16.05 0.27
N ARG A 365 15.86 15.99 -0.69
CA ARG A 365 16.25 17.11 -1.58
C ARG A 365 16.47 16.63 -3.01
N GLU A 366 17.71 16.42 -3.43
CA GLU A 366 18.07 16.12 -4.81
C GLU A 366 18.62 14.70 -5.02
N ASP A 367 18.96 13.94 -3.95
CA ASP A 367 19.45 12.57 -4.07
C ASP A 367 18.29 11.59 -4.25
N VAL A 368 17.59 11.73 -5.39
CA VAL A 368 16.57 10.76 -5.81
C VAL A 368 17.20 9.63 -6.60
N ARG A 369 16.68 8.41 -6.42
CA ARG A 369 17.20 7.21 -7.06
C ARG A 369 16.06 6.31 -7.52
N LEU A 370 16.32 5.52 -8.55
CA LEU A 370 15.48 4.41 -8.99
C LEU A 370 16.22 3.10 -8.72
N LYS A 371 15.55 2.15 -8.09
CA LYS A 371 16.05 0.79 -7.90
C LYS A 371 15.14 -0.18 -8.65
N MET A 372 15.71 -0.89 -9.63
CA MET A 372 14.99 -1.85 -10.45
C MET A 372 15.99 -2.80 -11.13
N CYS A 373 15.66 -4.09 -11.24
CA CYS A 373 16.38 -5.02 -12.11
C CYS A 373 15.68 -5.04 -13.46
N ILE A 374 15.95 -4.06 -14.30
CA ILE A 374 15.23 -3.84 -15.56
C ILE A 374 15.47 -5.00 -16.52
N GLU A 375 14.39 -5.53 -17.08
CA GLU A 375 14.37 -6.42 -18.23
C GLU A 375 13.75 -5.71 -19.44
N ILE A 376 14.22 -6.04 -20.65
CA ILE A 376 13.68 -5.39 -21.86
C ILE A 376 12.32 -6.02 -22.20
N ARG A 377 11.27 -5.46 -21.59
CA ARG A 377 9.88 -5.87 -21.75
C ARG A 377 8.90 -4.71 -21.51
N ASP A 378 7.68 -4.89 -21.99
CA ASP A 378 6.58 -3.90 -21.89
C ASP A 378 6.25 -3.51 -20.45
N GLU A 379 6.17 -4.48 -19.56
CA GLU A 379 5.85 -4.26 -18.15
C GLU A 379 6.87 -3.33 -17.47
N ASP A 380 8.17 -3.59 -17.67
CA ASP A 380 9.22 -2.78 -17.07
C ASP A 380 9.29 -1.37 -17.68
N PHE A 381 8.98 -1.23 -18.97
CA PHE A 381 8.88 0.09 -19.61
C PHE A 381 7.79 0.95 -18.96
N VAL A 382 6.62 0.39 -18.70
CA VAL A 382 5.52 1.07 -18.01
C VAL A 382 5.89 1.35 -16.54
N THR A 383 6.50 0.39 -15.86
CA THR A 383 6.94 0.52 -14.46
C THR A 383 7.97 1.65 -14.29
N ILE A 384 8.92 1.80 -15.22
CA ILE A 384 9.87 2.92 -15.18
C ILE A 384 9.14 4.28 -15.21
N HIS A 385 8.11 4.43 -16.02
CA HIS A 385 7.32 5.67 -16.08
C HIS A 385 6.57 5.90 -14.77
N HIS A 386 6.04 4.84 -14.14
CA HIS A 386 5.39 4.89 -12.82
C HIS A 386 6.38 5.33 -11.73
N GLU A 387 7.52 4.66 -11.60
CA GLU A 387 8.53 4.95 -10.57
C GLU A 387 9.12 6.36 -10.70
N LEU A 388 9.35 6.81 -11.93
CA LEU A 388 9.75 8.19 -12.16
C LEU A 388 8.67 9.19 -11.70
N GLY A 389 7.39 8.82 -11.78
CA GLY A 389 6.30 9.62 -11.19
C GLY A 389 6.54 9.91 -9.71
N HIS A 390 6.96 8.90 -8.95
CA HIS A 390 7.35 9.06 -7.55
C HIS A 390 8.56 9.99 -7.39
N ASN A 391 9.63 9.80 -8.17
CA ASN A 391 10.82 10.63 -8.08
C ASN A 391 10.51 12.11 -8.40
N TYR A 392 9.68 12.38 -9.41
CA TYR A 392 9.30 13.75 -9.74
C TYR A 392 8.39 14.39 -8.70
N TYR A 393 7.53 13.60 -8.03
CA TYR A 393 6.75 14.08 -6.90
C TYR A 393 7.67 14.45 -5.73
N GLN A 394 8.61 13.56 -5.37
CA GLN A 394 9.60 13.80 -4.31
C GLN A 394 10.39 15.10 -4.56
N ARG A 395 10.84 15.33 -5.78
CA ARG A 395 11.56 16.55 -6.17
C ARG A 395 10.67 17.81 -6.15
N ALA A 396 9.38 17.68 -6.45
CA ALA A 396 8.48 18.82 -6.47
C ALA A 396 8.23 19.38 -5.07
N TYR A 397 8.06 18.53 -4.05
CA TYR A 397 7.81 18.99 -2.68
C TYR A 397 9.07 19.20 -1.83
N GLN A 398 10.28 19.04 -2.37
CA GLN A 398 11.54 19.12 -1.61
C GLN A 398 11.75 20.47 -0.86
N HIS A 399 11.05 21.52 -1.27
CA HIS A 399 11.11 22.85 -0.65
C HIS A 399 10.15 23.01 0.54
N GLN A 400 9.29 22.04 0.78
CA GLN A 400 8.38 22.05 1.90
C GLN A 400 9.13 21.74 3.22
N PRO A 401 8.61 22.18 4.38
CA PRO A 401 9.09 21.71 5.68
C PRO A 401 9.05 20.16 5.78
N PRO A 402 9.94 19.54 6.59
CA PRO A 402 10.09 18.08 6.63
C PRO A 402 8.80 17.28 6.78
N LEU A 403 7.88 17.69 7.67
CA LEU A 403 6.59 17.01 7.86
C LEU A 403 5.60 17.18 6.68
N PHE A 404 5.88 18.09 5.76
CA PHE A 404 5.09 18.29 4.53
C PHE A 404 5.71 17.68 3.29
N GLN A 405 6.91 17.09 3.40
CA GLN A 405 7.60 16.42 2.29
C GLN A 405 7.05 15.01 2.08
N ASP A 406 5.79 14.95 1.70
CA ASP A 406 5.06 13.73 1.37
C ASP A 406 3.89 14.10 0.45
N SER A 407 3.18 13.12 -0.12
CA SER A 407 1.98 13.36 -0.93
C SER A 407 0.81 13.85 -0.08
N ALA A 408 -0.18 14.47 -0.70
CA ALA A 408 -1.34 15.05 -0.01
C ALA A 408 -2.08 14.02 0.88
N ASN A 409 -2.17 12.78 0.43
CA ASN A 409 -2.39 11.56 1.22
C ASN A 409 -1.69 10.38 0.54
N ASP A 410 -1.61 9.23 1.18
CA ASP A 410 -0.84 8.07 0.70
C ASP A 410 -1.36 7.47 -0.64
N GLY A 411 -2.61 7.75 -1.04
CA GLY A 411 -3.16 7.37 -2.34
C GLY A 411 -2.68 8.26 -3.49
N PHE A 412 -2.26 9.50 -3.23
CA PHE A 412 -1.81 10.44 -4.26
C PHE A 412 -0.46 10.04 -4.88
N HIS A 413 0.44 9.51 -4.08
CA HIS A 413 1.76 9.11 -4.57
C HIS A 413 1.65 8.01 -5.63
N GLU A 414 0.92 6.96 -5.30
CA GLU A 414 0.62 5.86 -6.21
C GLU A 414 -0.20 6.32 -7.43
N ALA A 415 -1.20 7.20 -7.20
CA ALA A 415 -2.03 7.71 -8.27
C ALA A 415 -1.24 8.51 -9.31
N VAL A 416 -0.20 9.26 -8.90
CA VAL A 416 0.67 10.01 -9.83
C VAL A 416 1.47 9.05 -10.69
N GLY A 417 2.16 8.07 -10.12
CA GLY A 417 2.89 7.05 -10.88
C GLY A 417 2.00 6.35 -11.90
N ASP A 418 0.84 5.88 -11.44
CA ASP A 418 -0.16 5.22 -12.29
C ASP A 418 -0.73 6.16 -13.37
N THR A 419 -0.92 7.46 -13.10
CA THR A 419 -1.40 8.46 -14.09
C THR A 419 -0.40 8.60 -15.25
N ILE A 420 0.89 8.62 -14.94
CA ILE A 420 1.92 8.66 -15.97
C ILE A 420 1.93 7.35 -16.77
N ALA A 421 1.81 6.20 -16.09
CA ALA A 421 1.69 4.89 -16.73
C ALA A 421 0.49 4.82 -17.69
N LEU A 422 -0.68 5.42 -17.35
CA LEU A 422 -1.83 5.51 -18.25
C LEU A 422 -1.56 6.33 -19.53
N SER A 423 -0.56 7.20 -19.51
CA SER A 423 -0.15 7.98 -20.69
C SER A 423 0.84 7.25 -21.62
N VAL A 424 1.27 6.02 -21.25
CA VAL A 424 2.05 5.15 -22.13
C VAL A 424 1.11 4.45 -23.11
N THR A 425 0.56 5.22 -24.03
CA THR A 425 -0.43 4.77 -25.03
C THR A 425 0.24 4.47 -26.38
N PRO A 426 -0.44 3.80 -27.32
CA PRO A 426 0.06 3.62 -28.68
C PRO A 426 0.41 4.93 -29.37
N GLU A 427 -0.31 6.00 -29.08
CA GLU A 427 -0.03 7.35 -29.59
C GLU A 427 1.31 7.88 -29.08
N TYR A 428 1.60 7.72 -27.78
CA TYR A 428 2.90 8.06 -27.20
C TYR A 428 4.02 7.21 -27.82
N LEU A 429 3.84 5.90 -27.95
CA LEU A 429 4.83 5.01 -28.53
C LEU A 429 5.17 5.38 -29.97
N LYS A 430 4.17 5.85 -30.73
CA LYS A 430 4.38 6.39 -32.08
C LYS A 430 5.17 7.68 -32.05
N GLU A 431 4.82 8.62 -31.17
CA GLU A 431 5.50 9.92 -31.03
C GLU A 431 6.99 9.78 -30.67
N VAL A 432 7.35 8.78 -29.87
CA VAL A 432 8.75 8.52 -29.51
C VAL A 432 9.46 7.56 -30.47
N GLY A 433 8.79 7.17 -31.57
CA GLY A 433 9.35 6.35 -32.65
C GLY A 433 9.51 4.87 -32.31
N LEU A 434 8.85 4.36 -31.27
CA LEU A 434 8.82 2.94 -30.97
C LEU A 434 7.79 2.19 -31.82
N LEU A 435 6.68 2.82 -32.14
CA LEU A 435 5.59 2.24 -32.92
C LEU A 435 5.41 3.00 -34.25
N ASP A 436 5.35 2.29 -35.37
CA ASP A 436 5.19 2.94 -36.68
C ASP A 436 3.73 3.35 -36.95
N LYS A 437 2.75 2.53 -36.52
CA LYS A 437 1.32 2.75 -36.75
C LYS A 437 0.51 2.45 -35.51
N VAL A 438 -0.34 3.39 -35.11
CA VAL A 438 -1.32 3.19 -34.02
C VAL A 438 -2.32 2.10 -34.42
N PRO A 439 -2.60 1.11 -33.54
CA PRO A 439 -3.62 0.08 -33.80
C PRO A 439 -5.01 0.66 -33.99
N PRO A 440 -5.90 -0.02 -34.76
CA PRO A 440 -7.27 0.41 -34.91
C PRO A 440 -8.06 0.29 -33.60
N GLU A 441 -9.18 1.02 -33.50
CA GLU A 441 -10.04 0.98 -32.30
C GLU A 441 -10.61 -0.41 -32.00
N SER A 442 -10.71 -1.29 -33.01
CA SER A 442 -11.15 -2.68 -32.82
C SER A 442 -10.23 -3.49 -31.89
N ALA A 443 -8.97 -3.06 -31.70
CA ALA A 443 -8.01 -3.67 -30.77
C ALA A 443 -8.25 -3.26 -29.30
N ASP A 444 -8.99 -2.19 -29.04
CA ASP A 444 -9.13 -1.59 -27.70
C ASP A 444 -9.85 -2.49 -26.71
N THR A 445 -10.83 -3.27 -27.15
CA THR A 445 -11.60 -4.14 -26.25
C THR A 445 -10.72 -5.14 -25.52
N GLY A 446 -9.77 -5.79 -26.21
CA GLY A 446 -8.84 -6.72 -25.60
C GLY A 446 -7.91 -6.05 -24.58
N TYR A 447 -7.36 -4.88 -24.95
CA TYR A 447 -6.52 -4.08 -24.08
C TYR A 447 -7.28 -3.61 -22.82
N LEU A 448 -8.48 -3.03 -23.00
CA LEU A 448 -9.29 -2.55 -21.89
C LEU A 448 -9.76 -3.69 -20.98
N LEU A 449 -10.07 -4.87 -21.52
CA LEU A 449 -10.41 -6.04 -20.70
C LEU A 449 -9.21 -6.48 -19.86
N LYS A 450 -8.00 -6.55 -20.44
CA LYS A 450 -6.79 -6.87 -19.69
C LYS A 450 -6.57 -5.88 -18.55
N MET A 451 -6.70 -4.57 -18.81
CA MET A 451 -6.61 -3.53 -17.79
C MET A 451 -7.71 -3.64 -16.73
N ALA A 452 -8.96 -3.94 -17.13
CA ALA A 452 -10.07 -4.07 -16.18
C ALA A 452 -9.88 -5.27 -15.23
N LEU A 453 -9.33 -6.37 -15.72
CA LEU A 453 -8.98 -7.53 -14.87
C LEU A 453 -7.90 -7.22 -13.82
N ASP A 454 -7.06 -6.22 -14.07
CA ASP A 454 -6.12 -5.69 -13.07
C ASP A 454 -6.78 -4.57 -12.22
N LYS A 455 -7.17 -3.47 -12.85
CA LYS A 455 -7.54 -2.23 -12.16
C LYS A 455 -8.93 -2.26 -11.54
N ILE A 456 -9.95 -2.77 -12.27
CA ILE A 456 -11.34 -2.78 -11.82
C ILE A 456 -11.60 -3.96 -10.87
N ALA A 457 -11.06 -5.14 -11.17
CA ALA A 457 -11.18 -6.31 -10.29
C ALA A 457 -10.58 -6.07 -8.90
N PHE A 458 -9.54 -5.22 -8.80
CA PHE A 458 -8.89 -4.86 -7.56
C PHE A 458 -9.74 -3.98 -6.62
N LEU A 459 -10.60 -3.13 -7.16
CA LEU A 459 -11.29 -2.09 -6.37
C LEU A 459 -12.02 -2.63 -5.13
N PRO A 460 -12.90 -3.65 -5.21
CA PRO A 460 -13.58 -4.14 -4.02
C PRO A 460 -12.61 -4.80 -3.01
N PHE A 461 -11.52 -5.41 -3.47
CA PHE A 461 -10.51 -5.96 -2.57
C PHE A 461 -9.72 -4.86 -1.85
N GLY A 462 -9.33 -3.81 -2.56
CA GLY A 462 -8.69 -2.62 -1.98
C GLY A 462 -9.55 -1.94 -0.92
N LEU A 463 -10.88 -1.96 -1.12
CA LEU A 463 -11.86 -1.39 -0.21
C LEU A 463 -12.06 -2.23 1.06
N LEU A 464 -12.24 -3.56 0.92
CA LEU A 464 -12.73 -4.41 2.02
C LEU A 464 -11.70 -4.66 3.12
N ILE A 465 -10.40 -4.67 2.82
CA ILE A 465 -9.36 -5.04 3.80
C ILE A 465 -9.36 -4.11 5.00
N ASP A 466 -9.34 -2.81 4.77
CA ASP A 466 -9.32 -1.84 5.87
C ASP A 466 -10.70 -1.67 6.50
N GLN A 467 -11.77 -1.83 5.77
CA GLN A 467 -13.10 -1.91 6.36
C GLN A 467 -13.20 -3.06 7.37
N TRP A 468 -12.63 -4.24 7.05
CA TRP A 468 -12.53 -5.33 8.01
C TRP A 468 -11.66 -4.94 9.21
N ARG A 469 -10.46 -4.37 8.99
CA ARG A 469 -9.55 -3.96 10.08
C ARG A 469 -10.15 -2.89 10.98
N TRP A 470 -10.81 -1.87 10.44
CA TRP A 470 -11.45 -0.83 11.25
C TRP A 470 -12.54 -1.38 12.14
N LYS A 471 -13.33 -2.34 11.66
CA LYS A 471 -14.34 -3.04 12.46
C LYS A 471 -13.70 -3.94 13.53
N VAL A 472 -12.55 -4.51 13.26
CA VAL A 472 -11.76 -5.24 14.26
C VAL A 472 -11.20 -4.30 15.32
N PHE A 473 -10.59 -3.19 14.95
CA PHE A 473 -10.07 -2.20 15.89
C PHE A 473 -11.19 -1.56 16.74
N SER A 474 -12.34 -1.31 16.18
CA SER A 474 -13.48 -0.77 16.93
C SER A 474 -14.14 -1.79 17.87
N GLY A 475 -13.86 -3.07 17.72
CA GLY A 475 -14.48 -4.18 18.43
C GLY A 475 -15.85 -4.60 17.86
N GLU A 476 -16.27 -4.05 16.73
CA GLU A 476 -17.48 -4.49 16.00
C GLU A 476 -17.32 -5.94 15.50
N ILE A 477 -16.14 -6.32 15.07
CA ILE A 477 -15.76 -7.70 14.73
C ILE A 477 -14.86 -8.23 15.84
N THR A 478 -15.38 -9.22 16.60
CA THR A 478 -14.63 -9.86 17.67
C THR A 478 -13.71 -10.98 17.15
N PRO A 479 -12.71 -11.44 17.93
CA PRO A 479 -11.85 -12.54 17.52
C PRO A 479 -12.60 -13.82 17.10
N GLU A 480 -13.78 -14.09 17.63
CA GLU A 480 -14.62 -15.24 17.30
C GLU A 480 -15.33 -15.09 15.94
N GLN A 481 -15.19 -13.94 15.28
CA GLN A 481 -15.86 -13.60 14.02
C GLN A 481 -14.87 -13.22 12.90
N TYR A 482 -13.57 -13.24 13.14
CA TYR A 482 -12.57 -12.71 12.21
C TYR A 482 -12.68 -13.33 10.81
N ASN A 483 -12.74 -14.64 10.72
CA ASN A 483 -12.75 -15.33 9.43
C ASN A 483 -14.12 -15.26 8.76
N LYS A 484 -15.21 -15.41 9.51
CA LYS A 484 -16.58 -15.29 9.02
C LYS A 484 -16.82 -13.92 8.38
N MET A 485 -16.51 -12.83 9.12
CA MET A 485 -16.73 -11.47 8.67
C MET A 485 -15.83 -11.08 7.48
N TRP A 486 -14.64 -11.65 7.40
CA TRP A 486 -13.78 -11.53 6.22
C TRP A 486 -14.48 -12.06 4.96
N TRP A 487 -15.04 -13.25 5.02
CA TRP A 487 -15.73 -13.87 3.88
C TRP A 487 -17.07 -13.22 3.58
N GLU A 488 -17.76 -12.70 4.57
CA GLU A 488 -18.97 -11.88 4.34
C GLU A 488 -18.65 -10.59 3.58
N LEU A 489 -17.57 -9.90 3.91
CA LEU A 489 -17.13 -8.71 3.17
C LEU A 489 -16.65 -9.06 1.75
N LYS A 490 -15.94 -10.20 1.58
CA LYS A 490 -15.57 -10.68 0.24
C LYS A 490 -16.80 -11.04 -0.60
N ALA A 491 -17.79 -11.68 -0.03
CA ALA A 491 -19.05 -11.95 -0.72
C ALA A 491 -19.77 -10.64 -1.07
N LYS A 492 -19.86 -9.71 -0.10
CA LYS A 492 -20.55 -8.43 -0.30
C LYS A 492 -19.95 -7.61 -1.45
N TYR A 493 -18.65 -7.34 -1.41
CA TYR A 493 -18.00 -6.42 -2.34
C TYR A 493 -17.41 -7.08 -3.58
N GLN A 494 -16.79 -8.26 -3.43
CA GLN A 494 -16.12 -8.92 -4.55
C GLN A 494 -16.98 -9.95 -5.29
N GLY A 495 -18.06 -10.46 -4.69
CA GLY A 495 -18.77 -11.60 -5.27
C GLY A 495 -17.91 -12.88 -5.31
N VAL A 496 -17.04 -13.07 -4.32
CA VAL A 496 -16.07 -14.18 -4.25
C VAL A 496 -16.36 -15.03 -3.01
N ALA A 497 -16.32 -16.35 -3.19
CA ALA A 497 -16.48 -17.33 -2.12
C ALA A 497 -15.19 -18.09 -1.84
N PRO A 498 -14.99 -18.61 -0.61
CA PRO A 498 -13.93 -19.56 -0.37
C PRO A 498 -14.18 -20.84 -1.18
N PRO A 499 -13.12 -21.50 -1.69
CA PRO A 499 -13.28 -22.69 -2.51
C PRO A 499 -13.66 -23.95 -1.71
N VAL A 500 -13.41 -23.91 -0.40
CA VAL A 500 -13.75 -24.95 0.58
C VAL A 500 -14.41 -24.31 1.79
N GLU A 501 -15.09 -25.13 2.59
CA GLU A 501 -15.66 -24.67 3.86
C GLU A 501 -14.57 -24.08 4.76
N ARG A 502 -14.87 -22.93 5.37
CA ARG A 502 -13.99 -22.21 6.28
C ARG A 502 -14.68 -21.96 7.61
N SER A 503 -13.90 -21.96 8.65
CA SER A 503 -14.37 -21.78 10.03
C SER A 503 -13.53 -20.75 10.79
N GLU A 504 -13.83 -20.53 12.06
CA GLU A 504 -13.00 -19.70 12.94
C GLU A 504 -11.72 -20.42 13.44
N ALA A 505 -11.50 -21.69 13.07
CA ALA A 505 -10.19 -22.34 13.21
C ALA A 505 -9.18 -21.80 12.18
N ASP A 506 -9.68 -21.23 11.09
CA ASP A 506 -8.91 -20.57 10.05
C ASP A 506 -8.66 -19.08 10.40
N PHE A 507 -7.73 -18.47 9.69
CA PHE A 507 -7.49 -17.01 9.79
C PHE A 507 -7.05 -16.46 8.43
N ASP A 508 -7.94 -16.53 7.42
CA ASP A 508 -7.64 -16.17 6.05
C ASP A 508 -7.17 -14.70 5.86
N PRO A 509 -7.63 -13.70 6.66
CA PRO A 509 -7.05 -12.37 6.62
C PRO A 509 -5.53 -12.36 6.84
N GLY A 510 -5.02 -13.21 7.73
CA GLY A 510 -3.59 -13.33 8.04
C GLY A 510 -2.74 -13.92 6.92
N ALA A 511 -3.36 -14.59 5.94
CA ALA A 511 -2.69 -15.06 4.74
C ALA A 511 -2.36 -13.92 3.74
N LYS A 512 -2.79 -12.68 4.03
CA LYS A 512 -2.43 -11.46 3.27
C LYS A 512 -1.37 -10.67 4.02
N TYR A 513 -0.25 -10.38 3.34
CA TYR A 513 0.90 -9.66 3.91
C TYR A 513 0.51 -8.41 4.70
N HIS A 514 -0.31 -7.54 4.13
CA HIS A 514 -0.70 -6.27 4.73
C HIS A 514 -1.46 -6.40 6.06
N VAL A 515 -2.11 -7.53 6.30
CA VAL A 515 -2.71 -7.84 7.60
C VAL A 515 -1.64 -8.34 8.58
N ALA A 516 -0.79 -9.27 8.16
CA ALA A 516 0.31 -9.81 8.97
C ALA A 516 1.34 -8.73 9.36
N SER A 517 1.67 -7.81 8.44
CA SER A 517 2.62 -6.70 8.64
C SER A 517 1.99 -5.42 9.18
N ASN A 518 0.67 -5.40 9.39
CA ASN A 518 -0.09 -4.22 9.83
C ASN A 518 0.08 -2.98 8.91
N THR A 519 0.16 -3.18 7.62
CA THR A 519 0.30 -2.09 6.64
C THR A 519 -1.08 -1.61 6.17
N PRO A 520 -1.45 -0.31 6.27
CA PRO A 520 -2.70 0.23 5.74
C PRO A 520 -2.89 -0.05 4.26
N TYR A 521 -4.12 -0.31 3.82
CA TYR A 521 -4.41 -0.79 2.46
C TYR A 521 -5.32 0.12 1.63
N THR A 522 -6.13 0.96 2.26
CA THR A 522 -7.08 1.85 1.59
C THR A 522 -6.42 2.77 0.55
N ARG A 523 -5.13 3.11 0.75
CA ARG A 523 -4.32 3.88 -0.21
C ARG A 523 -4.39 3.33 -1.63
N TYR A 524 -4.40 2.01 -1.79
CA TYR A 524 -4.44 1.37 -3.11
C TYR A 524 -5.82 1.51 -3.77
N PHE A 525 -6.91 1.46 -2.99
CA PHE A 525 -8.24 1.76 -3.50
C PHE A 525 -8.32 3.21 -3.99
N LEU A 526 -7.85 4.16 -3.17
CA LEU A 526 -7.84 5.58 -3.53
C LEU A 526 -6.95 5.85 -4.76
N ALA A 527 -5.78 5.24 -4.82
CA ALA A 527 -4.87 5.39 -5.95
C ALA A 527 -5.53 4.93 -7.26
N ARG A 528 -6.23 3.79 -7.25
CA ARG A 528 -6.97 3.29 -8.42
C ARG A 528 -8.10 4.22 -8.85
N ILE A 529 -8.70 4.98 -7.95
CA ILE A 529 -9.70 6.01 -8.29
C ILE A 529 -9.02 7.27 -8.84
N LEU A 530 -8.06 7.79 -8.08
CA LEU A 530 -7.40 9.08 -8.36
C LEU A 530 -6.61 9.07 -9.66
N GLN A 531 -5.95 7.97 -10.02
CA GLN A 531 -5.20 7.88 -11.28
C GLN A 531 -6.05 8.23 -12.50
N PHE A 532 -7.28 7.75 -12.55
CA PHE A 532 -8.19 8.04 -13.67
C PHE A 532 -8.74 9.47 -13.60
N GLN A 533 -9.02 9.99 -12.40
CA GLN A 533 -9.45 11.37 -12.22
C GLN A 533 -8.34 12.34 -12.63
N PHE A 534 -7.10 12.08 -12.24
CA PHE A 534 -5.93 12.86 -12.63
C PHE A 534 -5.68 12.78 -14.14
N HIS A 535 -5.70 11.57 -14.69
CA HIS A 535 -5.51 11.36 -16.12
C HIS A 535 -6.56 12.11 -16.95
N ARG A 536 -7.86 12.01 -16.60
CA ARG A 536 -8.93 12.75 -17.26
C ARG A 536 -8.68 14.27 -17.23
N ALA A 537 -8.34 14.82 -16.06
CA ALA A 537 -8.10 16.24 -15.90
C ALA A 537 -6.89 16.73 -16.71
N LEU A 538 -5.82 15.94 -16.75
CA LEU A 538 -4.61 16.27 -17.51
C LEU A 538 -4.84 16.15 -19.02
N CYS A 539 -5.59 15.14 -19.48
CA CYS A 539 -5.98 14.99 -20.88
C CYS A 539 -6.85 16.16 -21.37
N GLN A 540 -7.79 16.60 -20.54
CA GLN A 540 -8.59 17.80 -20.83
C GLN A 540 -7.71 19.06 -20.92
N THR A 541 -6.75 19.20 -20.00
CA THR A 541 -5.79 20.30 -20.00
C THR A 541 -4.87 20.26 -21.22
N ALA A 542 -4.52 19.07 -21.69
CA ALA A 542 -3.75 18.88 -22.92
C ALA A 542 -4.56 19.13 -24.21
N GLY A 543 -5.87 19.41 -24.11
CA GLY A 543 -6.74 19.63 -25.25
C GLY A 543 -7.06 18.38 -26.07
N GLN A 544 -6.87 17.20 -25.50
CA GLN A 544 -7.12 15.93 -26.17
C GLN A 544 -8.63 15.73 -26.43
N GLN A 545 -8.96 15.26 -27.66
CA GLN A 545 -10.32 15.09 -28.17
C GLN A 545 -10.56 13.61 -28.46
N GLY A 546 -10.59 12.70 -27.89
CA GLY A 546 -10.78 11.27 -28.22
C GLY A 546 -11.06 10.42 -27.00
N PRO A 547 -11.10 9.12 -27.17
CA PRO A 547 -11.28 8.20 -26.07
C PRO A 547 -10.17 8.36 -25.00
N LEU A 548 -10.56 8.41 -23.72
CA LEU A 548 -9.64 8.69 -22.63
C LEU A 548 -8.51 7.65 -22.53
N HIS A 549 -8.76 6.39 -22.83
CA HIS A 549 -7.76 5.33 -22.83
C HIS A 549 -6.70 5.43 -23.95
N ARG A 550 -6.89 6.30 -24.93
CA ARG A 550 -5.91 6.61 -25.97
C ARG A 550 -5.19 7.93 -25.76
N CYS A 551 -5.57 8.67 -24.72
CA CYS A 551 -4.94 9.94 -24.40
C CYS A 551 -3.54 9.75 -23.80
N SER A 552 -2.57 10.51 -24.32
CA SER A 552 -1.28 10.75 -23.68
C SER A 552 -1.07 12.23 -23.43
N ILE A 553 -0.56 12.57 -22.26
CA ILE A 553 -0.19 13.96 -21.93
C ILE A 553 1.22 14.33 -22.40
N TYR A 554 1.91 13.44 -23.10
CA TYR A 554 3.25 13.68 -23.64
C TYR A 554 3.31 14.99 -24.44
N LYS A 555 4.34 15.80 -24.25
CA LYS A 555 4.54 17.15 -24.84
C LYS A 555 3.55 18.23 -24.38
N SER A 556 2.63 17.97 -23.47
CA SER A 556 1.71 18.99 -22.97
C SER A 556 2.30 19.74 -21.78
N LYS A 557 2.94 20.88 -22.03
CA LYS A 557 3.48 21.75 -20.96
C LYS A 557 2.39 22.24 -20.00
N ALA A 558 1.19 22.52 -20.49
CA ALA A 558 0.05 22.93 -19.66
C ALA A 558 -0.36 21.81 -18.67
N ALA A 559 -0.36 20.54 -19.12
CA ALA A 559 -0.59 19.40 -18.22
C ALA A 559 0.55 19.27 -17.20
N GLY A 560 1.81 19.47 -17.62
CA GLY A 560 2.97 19.46 -16.73
C GLY A 560 2.92 20.55 -15.67
N GLU A 561 2.55 21.78 -16.03
CA GLU A 561 2.38 22.89 -15.08
C GLU A 561 1.29 22.58 -14.05
N ARG A 562 0.15 22.09 -14.51
CA ARG A 562 -0.96 21.69 -13.63
C ARG A 562 -0.56 20.58 -12.68
N LEU A 563 0.11 19.54 -13.17
CA LEU A 563 0.65 18.45 -12.38
C LEU A 563 1.63 18.99 -11.33
N ASN A 564 2.64 19.77 -11.74
CA ASN A 564 3.65 20.29 -10.82
C ASN A 564 3.07 21.20 -9.73
N LYS A 565 2.02 21.99 -10.05
CA LYS A 565 1.30 22.80 -9.06
C LYS A 565 0.76 21.95 -7.91
N MET A 566 0.19 20.80 -8.20
CA MET A 566 -0.30 19.87 -7.17
C MET A 566 0.87 19.19 -6.44
N LEU A 567 1.86 18.67 -7.18
CA LEU A 567 3.00 17.96 -6.59
C LEU A 567 3.77 18.83 -5.59
N SER A 568 4.00 20.10 -5.91
CA SER A 568 4.77 21.03 -5.06
C SER A 568 4.08 21.40 -3.74
N MET A 569 2.77 21.15 -3.61
CA MET A 569 2.06 21.36 -2.35
C MET A 569 2.46 20.35 -1.26
N GLY A 570 2.92 19.16 -1.65
CA GLY A 570 3.19 18.08 -0.71
C GLY A 570 1.99 17.83 0.20
N LYS A 571 2.26 17.67 1.50
CA LYS A 571 1.25 17.45 2.56
C LYS A 571 0.89 18.74 3.33
N SER A 572 1.31 19.92 2.81
CA SER A 572 1.12 21.21 3.50
C SER A 572 -0.34 21.67 3.59
N ARG A 573 -1.21 21.12 2.74
CA ARG A 573 -2.64 21.42 2.68
C ARG A 573 -3.45 20.13 2.79
N PRO A 574 -4.73 20.21 3.22
CA PRO A 574 -5.65 19.08 3.10
C PRO A 574 -5.74 18.59 1.66
N TRP A 575 -5.89 17.28 1.47
CA TRP A 575 -5.91 16.67 0.13
C TRP A 575 -6.97 17.26 -0.84
N PRO A 576 -8.14 17.78 -0.39
CA PRO A 576 -9.07 18.41 -1.33
C PRO A 576 -8.50 19.64 -2.04
N ASP A 577 -7.57 20.39 -1.39
CA ASP A 577 -6.90 21.54 -2.01
C ASP A 577 -5.91 21.08 -3.11
N ALA A 578 -5.19 19.99 -2.85
CA ALA A 578 -4.30 19.37 -3.83
C ALA A 578 -5.09 18.78 -5.02
N LEU A 579 -6.22 18.13 -4.73
CA LEU A 579 -7.11 17.60 -5.77
C LEU A 579 -7.70 18.72 -6.64
N GLU A 580 -8.09 19.85 -6.03
CA GLU A 580 -8.60 21.01 -6.75
C GLU A 580 -7.51 21.61 -7.67
N ALA A 581 -6.28 21.71 -7.19
CA ALA A 581 -5.16 22.16 -8.01
C ALA A 581 -4.94 21.26 -9.23
N MET A 582 -5.12 19.94 -9.07
CA MET A 582 -4.94 18.93 -10.10
C MET A 582 -6.14 18.80 -11.05
N SER A 583 -7.36 18.75 -10.51
CA SER A 583 -8.55 18.38 -11.30
C SER A 583 -9.58 19.50 -11.42
N GLY A 584 -9.47 20.56 -10.62
CA GLY A 584 -10.52 21.56 -10.48
C GLY A 584 -11.69 21.12 -9.60
N GLN A 585 -11.59 19.92 -8.98
CA GLN A 585 -12.61 19.34 -8.11
C GLN A 585 -12.05 19.16 -6.71
N ARG A 586 -12.86 19.39 -5.68
CA ARG A 586 -12.47 19.17 -4.27
C ARG A 586 -12.91 17.81 -3.72
N GLN A 587 -13.59 17.01 -4.53
CA GLN A 587 -14.11 15.70 -4.18
C GLN A 587 -13.55 14.65 -5.13
N MET A 588 -13.18 13.49 -4.59
CA MET A 588 -12.78 12.35 -5.42
C MET A 588 -13.95 11.92 -6.31
N ASP A 589 -13.66 11.52 -7.54
CA ASP A 589 -14.68 11.17 -8.54
C ASP A 589 -14.25 9.95 -9.35
N ALA A 590 -14.94 8.84 -9.10
CA ALA A 590 -14.68 7.59 -9.79
C ALA A 590 -15.35 7.51 -11.16
N THR A 591 -16.14 8.52 -11.57
CA THR A 591 -16.74 8.53 -12.94
C THR A 591 -15.70 8.58 -14.04
N ALA A 592 -14.49 9.08 -13.74
CA ALA A 592 -13.37 9.03 -14.68
C ALA A 592 -12.99 7.60 -15.10
N ILE A 593 -13.19 6.61 -14.23
CA ILE A 593 -13.05 5.18 -14.57
C ILE A 593 -14.09 4.78 -15.60
N LEU A 594 -15.34 5.20 -15.43
CA LEU A 594 -16.43 4.88 -16.36
C LEU A 594 -16.16 5.48 -17.74
N ASP A 595 -15.64 6.72 -17.79
CA ASP A 595 -15.25 7.36 -19.04
C ASP A 595 -14.12 6.59 -19.75
N TYR A 596 -13.11 6.16 -18.99
CA TYR A 596 -11.97 5.41 -19.52
C TYR A 596 -12.37 4.05 -20.08
N PHE A 597 -13.23 3.33 -19.35
CA PHE A 597 -13.69 1.99 -19.71
C PHE A 597 -15.04 1.97 -20.47
N ALA A 598 -15.54 3.11 -20.93
CA ALA A 598 -16.84 3.17 -21.62
C ALA A 598 -16.98 2.19 -22.80
N PRO A 599 -15.97 2.03 -23.70
CA PRO A 599 -16.07 1.04 -24.78
C PRO A 599 -16.16 -0.40 -24.25
N LEU A 600 -15.39 -0.72 -23.21
CA LEU A 600 -15.43 -2.04 -22.58
C LEU A 600 -16.77 -2.29 -21.89
N LYS A 601 -17.30 -1.29 -21.16
CA LYS A 601 -18.60 -1.44 -20.49
C LYS A 601 -19.71 -1.76 -21.49
N LYS A 602 -19.76 -1.05 -22.61
CA LYS A 602 -20.70 -1.33 -23.69
C LYS A 602 -20.57 -2.77 -24.20
N TRP A 603 -19.35 -3.19 -24.49
CA TRP A 603 -19.09 -4.56 -24.94
C TRP A 603 -19.48 -5.61 -23.90
N LEU A 604 -19.15 -5.39 -22.62
CA LEU A 604 -19.54 -6.30 -21.53
C LEU A 604 -21.05 -6.43 -21.41
N ASP A 605 -21.80 -5.34 -21.57
CA ASP A 605 -23.27 -5.36 -21.51
C ASP A 605 -23.87 -6.17 -22.67
N GLU A 606 -23.27 -6.08 -23.86
CA GLU A 606 -23.65 -6.92 -25.01
C GLU A 606 -23.34 -8.41 -24.73
N GLN A 607 -22.16 -8.72 -24.14
CA GLN A 607 -21.78 -10.10 -23.82
C GLN A 607 -22.63 -10.71 -22.70
N ASN A 608 -23.18 -9.90 -21.82
CA ASN A 608 -23.99 -10.33 -20.67
C ASN A 608 -25.49 -10.35 -20.96
N GLN A 609 -25.92 -10.16 -22.19
CA GLN A 609 -27.35 -10.25 -22.53
C GLN A 609 -27.92 -11.61 -22.13
N GLY A 610 -28.99 -11.61 -21.33
CA GLY A 610 -29.63 -12.81 -20.79
C GLY A 610 -28.96 -13.40 -19.56
N GLU A 611 -27.82 -12.86 -19.09
CA GLU A 611 -27.15 -13.31 -17.87
C GLU A 611 -27.70 -12.60 -16.63
N LYS A 612 -27.73 -13.33 -15.51
CA LYS A 612 -28.03 -12.74 -14.20
C LYS A 612 -26.83 -11.93 -13.72
N LEU A 613 -26.98 -10.63 -13.58
CA LEU A 613 -25.98 -9.75 -12.98
C LEU A 613 -26.03 -9.83 -11.46
N GLY A 614 -24.85 -9.70 -10.81
CA GLY A 614 -24.71 -9.73 -9.35
C GLY A 614 -24.70 -11.15 -8.77
N TRP A 615 -24.76 -11.21 -7.45
CA TRP A 615 -24.62 -12.43 -6.63
C TRP A 615 -25.37 -12.30 -5.31
N LYS A 616 -25.50 -13.40 -4.56
CA LYS A 616 -26.12 -13.39 -3.23
C LYS A 616 -25.19 -12.68 -2.22
N GLY A 617 -25.72 -11.74 -1.47
CA GLY A 617 -24.98 -10.94 -0.48
C GLY A 617 -24.45 -9.61 -1.01
N MET A 618 -24.59 -9.34 -2.31
CA MET A 618 -24.38 -8.01 -2.86
C MET A 618 -25.45 -7.04 -2.30
N ASP A 619 -25.03 -5.85 -1.86
CA ASP A 619 -25.98 -4.82 -1.48
C ASP A 619 -26.78 -4.37 -2.71
N THR A 620 -28.06 -4.63 -2.71
CA THR A 620 -28.94 -4.08 -3.75
C THR A 620 -29.02 -2.56 -3.55
N PRO A 621 -28.73 -1.72 -4.56
CA PRO A 621 -28.96 -0.30 -4.44
C PRO A 621 -30.41 -0.07 -3.99
N ALA A 622 -30.62 0.71 -2.93
CA ALA A 622 -31.94 1.11 -2.50
C ALA A 622 -32.62 1.87 -3.66
N GLY A 623 -33.59 1.25 -4.33
CA GLY A 623 -34.46 1.88 -5.31
C GLY A 623 -34.04 1.73 -6.76
N LYS A 624 -34.49 0.67 -7.41
CA LYS A 624 -35.05 0.69 -8.77
C LYS A 624 -36.47 0.23 -8.71
#